data_979fb7536a0e9411497e7c3dda007018
#
_entry.id   979fb7536a0e9411497e7c3dda007018
#
_cell.length_a   1.000
_cell.length_b   1.000
_cell.length_c   1.000
_cell.angle_alpha   90.00
_cell.angle_beta   90.00
_cell.angle_gamma   90.00
#
_symmetry.space_group_name_H-M   'P 1'
#
loop_
_entity.id
_entity.type
_entity.pdbx_description
1 polymer ?
#
loop_
_entity_poly.entity_id
_entity_poly.type
_entity_poly.pdbx_seq_one_letter_code
_entity_poly.pdbx_strand_id
1 'polypeptide(L)'
;VRTPAPSRPRGRTAGAGVRTGVAFVAVVLVAVNLRPGASSVGPVLEEVTTGLGTGSGVAGVLTGLPGLCFGLVGAIAVTIARRVGTTTGIAAGITLAATALLLRGLTDTSWLFLVLSTLALAGMAVGNVLVPAWIKAHASSDTVLLPTVYGTSLIVGGTIGSALTAPVEAQVGWSRALAMWGLVALLAVPVWAWLALRERSPSPGGTASAVATPGGRIFHSPTAVAMATLFGVQSMHAYVQFGWLPQIYRDAGLSASSAGAMQAMLTAFGIVGALLMPTVIARSRTLAPWMIAFGAALLLGYAGLLVDPATLPWLWALLLGFSGFAFPATIAMLTARTRDHRVTARLSGFVQPAGYLFAAVGPVVVGLIHSATGSWTVPLVLLAATVVPFTWAGLRVSRPVYVDDELAS
;
A
#
# COMPACT_ATOMS: atom_id res chain seq x y z
N VAL A 1 55.04 22.06 -33.18
CA VAL A 1 54.46 21.61 -31.88
C VAL A 1 53.08 21.07 -32.17
N ARG A 2 52.90 19.74 -32.18
CA ARG A 2 51.58 19.07 -32.33
C ARG A 2 50.96 18.91 -30.96
N THR A 3 49.87 19.56 -30.70
CA THR A 3 49.03 19.35 -29.50
C THR A 3 48.36 17.95 -29.59
N PRO A 4 48.45 17.13 -28.54
CA PRO A 4 47.77 15.82 -28.52
C PRO A 4 46.25 16.04 -28.39
N ALA A 5 45.50 15.29 -29.19
CA ALA A 5 44.02 15.28 -29.15
C ALA A 5 43.53 14.73 -27.79
N PRO A 6 42.44 15.29 -27.27
CA PRO A 6 41.86 14.79 -26.00
C PRO A 6 41.39 13.36 -26.16
N SER A 7 41.89 12.45 -25.32
CA SER A 7 41.47 11.06 -25.23
C SER A 7 39.98 11.00 -24.83
N ARG A 8 39.12 10.45 -25.72
CA ARG A 8 37.72 10.11 -25.40
C ARG A 8 37.71 9.19 -24.17
N PRO A 9 36.89 9.48 -23.17
CA PRO A 9 36.72 8.56 -22.06
C PRO A 9 36.20 7.23 -22.61
N ARG A 10 36.97 6.15 -22.41
CA ARG A 10 36.54 4.78 -22.69
C ARG A 10 35.23 4.54 -21.94
N GLY A 11 34.16 4.29 -22.69
CA GLY A 11 32.87 3.92 -22.13
C GLY A 11 33.05 2.81 -21.11
N ARG A 12 32.57 3.05 -19.89
CA ARG A 12 32.39 2.01 -18.88
C ARG A 12 31.47 0.97 -19.53
N THR A 13 32.06 -0.21 -19.76
CA THR A 13 31.28 -1.40 -20.12
C THR A 13 30.26 -1.61 -18.99
N ALA A 14 29.02 -1.23 -19.28
CA ALA A 14 27.89 -1.53 -18.44
C ALA A 14 27.85 -3.05 -18.25
N GLY A 15 27.96 -3.49 -17.00
CA GLY A 15 27.66 -4.85 -16.62
C GLY A 15 26.33 -5.25 -17.24
N ALA A 16 26.20 -6.51 -17.66
CA ALA A 16 25.08 -7.02 -18.42
C ALA A 16 23.75 -6.64 -17.77
N GLY A 17 23.15 -5.54 -18.21
CA GLY A 17 21.88 -5.02 -17.70
C GLY A 17 20.82 -6.09 -17.89
N VAL A 18 19.96 -6.28 -16.90
CA VAL A 18 18.79 -7.15 -17.02
C VAL A 18 18.03 -6.72 -18.27
N ARG A 19 17.80 -7.66 -19.21
CA ARG A 19 17.06 -7.34 -20.44
C ARG A 19 15.71 -6.74 -20.06
N THR A 20 15.31 -5.66 -20.69
CA THR A 20 14.08 -4.91 -20.36
C THR A 20 12.84 -5.81 -20.25
N GLY A 21 12.74 -6.84 -21.08
CA GLY A 21 11.66 -7.83 -21.01
C GLY A 21 11.66 -8.65 -19.72
N VAL A 22 12.84 -9.07 -19.24
CA VAL A 22 12.94 -9.81 -17.96
C VAL A 22 12.60 -8.91 -16.80
N ALA A 23 13.08 -7.65 -16.80
CA ALA A 23 12.73 -6.68 -15.78
C ALA A 23 11.21 -6.41 -15.74
N PHE A 24 10.58 -6.28 -16.91
CA PHE A 24 9.14 -6.11 -17.02
C PHE A 24 8.37 -7.29 -16.37
N VAL A 25 8.69 -8.52 -16.77
CA VAL A 25 8.05 -9.73 -16.24
C VAL A 25 8.28 -9.87 -14.74
N ALA A 26 9.50 -9.63 -14.26
CA ALA A 26 9.83 -9.69 -12.84
C ALA A 26 9.03 -8.70 -12.01
N VAL A 27 8.91 -7.45 -12.51
CA VAL A 27 8.14 -6.39 -11.82
C VAL A 27 6.65 -6.70 -11.81
N VAL A 28 6.07 -7.14 -12.93
CA VAL A 28 4.65 -7.54 -13.00
C VAL A 28 4.36 -8.67 -12.01
N LEU A 29 5.14 -9.75 -12.07
CA LEU A 29 4.91 -10.92 -11.23
C LEU A 29 4.99 -10.61 -9.73
N VAL A 30 5.96 -9.80 -9.30
CA VAL A 30 6.04 -9.46 -7.88
C VAL A 30 4.94 -8.46 -7.50
N ALA A 31 4.71 -7.40 -8.28
CA ALA A 31 3.79 -6.33 -7.92
C ALA A 31 2.33 -6.80 -7.81
N VAL A 32 1.87 -7.67 -8.72
CA VAL A 32 0.54 -8.30 -8.65
C VAL A 32 0.35 -9.09 -7.34
N ASN A 33 1.43 -9.63 -6.78
CA ASN A 33 1.37 -10.45 -5.58
C ASN A 33 1.53 -9.67 -4.25
N LEU A 34 1.79 -8.35 -4.30
CA LEU A 34 1.99 -7.55 -3.08
C LEU A 34 0.69 -7.08 -2.40
N ARG A 35 -0.48 -7.34 -2.98
CA ARG A 35 -1.77 -6.89 -2.44
C ARG A 35 -2.77 -8.01 -2.12
N PRO A 36 -2.86 -9.10 -2.89
CA PRO A 36 -3.91 -10.12 -2.67
C PRO A 36 -3.92 -10.71 -1.28
N GLY A 37 -2.75 -10.88 -0.64
CA GLY A 37 -2.66 -11.39 0.73
C GLY A 37 -3.41 -10.56 1.77
N ALA A 38 -3.55 -9.25 1.53
CA ALA A 38 -4.33 -8.35 2.37
C ALA A 38 -5.78 -8.20 1.87
N SER A 39 -5.97 -7.95 0.57
CA SER A 39 -7.28 -7.61 0.00
C SER A 39 -8.23 -8.82 -0.16
N SER A 40 -7.70 -10.04 -0.14
CA SER A 40 -8.50 -11.27 -0.25
C SER A 40 -9.23 -11.65 1.04
N VAL A 41 -8.82 -11.12 2.18
CA VAL A 41 -9.38 -11.52 3.49
C VAL A 41 -10.75 -10.91 3.73
N GLY A 42 -10.93 -9.62 3.42
CA GLY A 42 -12.18 -8.90 3.68
C GLY A 42 -13.43 -9.58 3.11
N PRO A 43 -13.46 -9.97 1.80
CA PRO A 43 -14.62 -10.63 1.20
C PRO A 43 -15.04 -11.97 1.81
N VAL A 44 -14.14 -12.64 2.53
CA VAL A 44 -14.36 -13.97 3.16
C VAL A 44 -14.07 -13.94 4.67
N LEU A 45 -14.14 -12.77 5.28
CA LEU A 45 -13.75 -12.56 6.67
C LEU A 45 -14.63 -13.39 7.63
N GLU A 46 -15.92 -13.50 7.35
CA GLU A 46 -16.88 -14.25 8.14
C GLU A 46 -16.61 -15.76 8.09
N GLU A 47 -16.33 -16.31 6.90
CA GLU A 47 -15.99 -17.72 6.70
C GLU A 47 -14.68 -18.07 7.41
N VAL A 48 -13.70 -17.16 7.36
CA VAL A 48 -12.41 -17.33 8.07
C VAL A 48 -12.62 -17.31 9.57
N THR A 49 -13.36 -16.36 10.11
CA THR A 49 -13.57 -16.26 11.57
C THR A 49 -14.41 -17.41 12.09
N THR A 50 -15.44 -17.82 11.36
CA THR A 50 -16.28 -18.99 11.68
C THR A 50 -15.47 -20.28 11.61
N GLY A 51 -14.71 -20.47 10.52
CA GLY A 51 -13.89 -21.66 10.34
C GLY A 51 -12.76 -21.81 11.38
N LEU A 52 -12.23 -20.69 11.89
CA LEU A 52 -11.23 -20.67 12.96
C LEU A 52 -11.84 -20.63 14.37
N GLY A 53 -13.17 -20.60 14.50
CA GLY A 53 -13.85 -20.50 15.81
C GLY A 53 -13.52 -19.23 16.59
N THR A 54 -13.35 -18.09 15.88
CA THR A 54 -12.92 -16.82 16.48
C THR A 54 -13.97 -15.73 16.32
N GLY A 55 -13.88 -14.70 17.18
CA GLY A 55 -14.77 -13.55 17.13
C GLY A 55 -14.20 -12.34 16.37
N SER A 56 -15.01 -11.27 16.33
CA SER A 56 -14.69 -10.00 15.65
C SER A 56 -13.43 -9.30 16.18
N GLY A 57 -12.95 -9.59 17.39
CA GLY A 57 -11.67 -9.08 17.88
C GLY A 57 -10.48 -9.60 17.05
N VAL A 58 -10.48 -10.91 16.73
CA VAL A 58 -9.46 -11.51 15.85
C VAL A 58 -9.61 -10.99 14.42
N ALA A 59 -10.83 -10.80 13.94
CA ALA A 59 -11.09 -10.18 12.66
C ALA A 59 -10.48 -8.75 12.56
N GLY A 60 -10.65 -7.95 13.63
CA GLY A 60 -10.04 -6.61 13.73
C GLY A 60 -8.52 -6.65 13.69
N VAL A 61 -7.90 -7.58 14.44
CA VAL A 61 -6.45 -7.78 14.38
C VAL A 61 -6.02 -8.16 12.96
N LEU A 62 -6.67 -9.15 12.35
CA LEU A 62 -6.34 -9.64 11.01
C LEU A 62 -6.43 -8.55 9.94
N THR A 63 -7.44 -7.70 10.01
CA THR A 63 -7.62 -6.57 9.08
C THR A 63 -6.68 -5.39 9.37
N GLY A 64 -6.15 -5.25 10.59
CA GLY A 64 -5.14 -4.27 10.97
C GLY A 64 -3.69 -4.70 10.67
N LEU A 65 -3.42 -6.01 10.54
CA LEU A 65 -2.09 -6.54 10.27
C LEU A 65 -1.38 -5.91 9.07
N PRO A 66 -2.04 -5.63 7.92
CA PRO A 66 -1.36 -4.97 6.80
C PRO A 66 -0.72 -3.64 7.20
N GLY A 67 -1.44 -2.79 7.94
CA GLY A 67 -0.91 -1.51 8.43
C GLY A 67 0.31 -1.68 9.32
N LEU A 68 0.26 -2.60 10.28
CA LEU A 68 1.38 -2.92 11.18
C LEU A 68 2.60 -3.44 10.40
N CYS A 69 2.39 -4.41 9.51
CA CYS A 69 3.48 -4.99 8.72
C CYS A 69 4.11 -3.98 7.78
N PHE A 70 3.32 -3.17 7.06
CA PHE A 70 3.85 -2.15 6.17
C PHE A 70 4.56 -1.03 6.94
N GLY A 71 4.09 -0.67 8.14
CA GLY A 71 4.76 0.30 9.01
C GLY A 71 6.08 -0.22 9.57
N LEU A 72 6.05 -1.34 10.29
CA LEU A 72 7.20 -1.86 11.01
C LEU A 72 8.22 -2.53 10.09
N VAL A 73 7.77 -3.48 9.27
CA VAL A 73 8.68 -4.23 8.37
C VAL A 73 9.17 -3.34 7.24
N GLY A 74 8.33 -2.42 6.74
CA GLY A 74 8.73 -1.42 5.76
C GLY A 74 9.89 -0.56 6.26
N ALA A 75 9.89 -0.16 7.54
CA ALA A 75 10.96 0.62 8.14
C ALA A 75 12.32 -0.13 8.19
N ILE A 76 12.30 -1.45 8.37
CA ILE A 76 13.52 -2.28 8.43
C ILE A 76 13.94 -2.86 7.07
N ALA A 77 13.08 -2.79 6.05
CA ALA A 77 13.35 -3.37 4.72
C ALA A 77 14.65 -2.85 4.09
N VAL A 78 14.94 -1.55 4.26
CA VAL A 78 16.19 -0.93 3.79
C VAL A 78 17.41 -1.54 4.50
N THR A 79 17.30 -1.82 5.79
CA THR A 79 18.38 -2.47 6.57
C THR A 79 18.61 -3.91 6.10
N ILE A 80 17.52 -4.63 5.78
CA ILE A 80 17.60 -5.96 5.17
C ILE A 80 18.35 -5.87 3.82
N ALA A 81 17.95 -4.93 2.95
CA ALA A 81 18.60 -4.75 1.65
C ALA A 81 20.09 -4.39 1.75
N ARG A 82 20.52 -3.64 2.77
CA ARG A 82 21.93 -3.34 3.01
C ARG A 82 22.74 -4.58 3.38
N ARG A 83 22.16 -5.56 4.06
CA ARG A 83 22.85 -6.78 4.51
C ARG A 83 22.90 -7.86 3.44
N VAL A 84 21.78 -8.08 2.72
CA VAL A 84 21.66 -9.22 1.80
C VAL A 84 21.56 -8.80 0.31
N GLY A 85 21.50 -7.50 0.03
CA GLY A 85 21.25 -6.96 -1.31
C GLY A 85 19.77 -6.79 -1.62
N THR A 86 19.44 -5.83 -2.50
CA THR A 86 18.05 -5.47 -2.82
C THR A 86 17.31 -6.63 -3.50
N THR A 87 17.95 -7.24 -4.52
CA THR A 87 17.35 -8.34 -5.30
C THR A 87 17.15 -9.59 -4.44
N THR A 88 18.12 -9.93 -3.60
CA THR A 88 18.01 -11.05 -2.64
C THR A 88 16.91 -10.77 -1.61
N GLY A 89 16.80 -9.52 -1.13
CA GLY A 89 15.74 -9.11 -0.21
C GLY A 89 14.35 -9.27 -0.80
N ILE A 90 14.15 -8.89 -2.09
CA ILE A 90 12.88 -9.09 -2.80
C ILE A 90 12.60 -10.59 -2.97
N ALA A 91 13.59 -11.38 -3.41
CA ALA A 91 13.44 -12.82 -3.59
C ALA A 91 13.03 -13.51 -2.27
N ALA A 92 13.71 -13.19 -1.17
CA ALA A 92 13.38 -13.70 0.16
C ALA A 92 11.98 -13.28 0.62
N GLY A 93 11.63 -12.00 0.41
CA GLY A 93 10.32 -11.45 0.77
C GLY A 93 9.18 -12.15 0.03
N ILE A 94 9.28 -12.31 -1.30
CA ILE A 94 8.21 -12.98 -2.07
C ILE A 94 8.13 -14.48 -1.77
N THR A 95 9.26 -15.14 -1.49
CA THR A 95 9.28 -16.54 -1.07
C THR A 95 8.60 -16.71 0.29
N LEU A 96 8.92 -15.84 1.26
CA LEU A 96 8.26 -15.83 2.57
C LEU A 96 6.75 -15.60 2.41
N ALA A 97 6.35 -14.62 1.59
CA ALA A 97 4.94 -14.32 1.35
C ALA A 97 4.21 -15.51 0.73
N ALA A 98 4.76 -16.11 -0.33
CA ALA A 98 4.16 -17.26 -1.02
C ALA A 98 4.00 -18.46 -0.09
N THR A 99 5.06 -18.83 0.65
CA THR A 99 5.05 -19.95 1.57
C THR A 99 4.06 -19.74 2.71
N ALA A 100 4.07 -18.54 3.32
CA ALA A 100 3.17 -18.23 4.43
C ALA A 100 1.69 -18.16 3.98
N LEU A 101 1.39 -17.64 2.78
CA LEU A 101 0.05 -17.66 2.19
C LEU A 101 -0.46 -19.08 1.95
N LEU A 102 0.39 -19.98 1.48
CA LEU A 102 0.04 -21.39 1.29
C LEU A 102 -0.24 -22.07 2.65
N LEU A 103 0.70 -21.93 3.57
CA LEU A 103 0.60 -22.60 4.89
C LEU A 103 -0.60 -22.09 5.70
N ARG A 104 -0.96 -20.79 5.60
CA ARG A 104 -2.13 -20.27 6.32
C ARG A 104 -3.44 -20.90 5.85
N GLY A 105 -3.52 -21.33 4.59
CA GLY A 105 -4.66 -22.06 4.06
C GLY A 105 -4.69 -23.54 4.46
N LEU A 106 -3.69 -24.04 5.17
CA LEU A 106 -3.60 -25.44 5.64
C LEU A 106 -3.77 -25.58 7.16
N THR A 107 -4.05 -24.45 7.86
CA THR A 107 -4.19 -24.47 9.32
C THR A 107 -5.60 -24.09 9.75
N ASP A 108 -6.10 -24.81 10.75
CA ASP A 108 -7.36 -24.53 11.44
C ASP A 108 -7.11 -23.85 12.80
N THR A 109 -5.85 -23.53 13.11
CA THR A 109 -5.46 -22.94 14.40
C THR A 109 -5.34 -21.43 14.27
N SER A 110 -6.15 -20.69 14.99
CA SER A 110 -6.29 -19.22 14.90
C SER A 110 -4.98 -18.46 15.08
N TRP A 111 -4.19 -18.80 16.12
CA TRP A 111 -2.92 -18.12 16.38
C TRP A 111 -1.89 -18.38 15.27
N LEU A 112 -1.87 -19.62 14.74
CA LEU A 112 -0.95 -19.97 13.64
C LEU A 112 -1.36 -19.26 12.34
N PHE A 113 -2.67 -19.16 12.07
CA PHE A 113 -3.21 -18.37 10.96
C PHE A 113 -2.79 -16.91 11.04
N LEU A 114 -2.84 -16.29 12.24
CA LEU A 114 -2.39 -14.91 12.45
C LEU A 114 -0.88 -14.76 12.24
N VAL A 115 -0.07 -15.67 12.75
CA VAL A 115 1.39 -15.68 12.56
C VAL A 115 1.73 -15.81 11.08
N LEU A 116 1.13 -16.77 10.39
CA LEU A 116 1.37 -16.96 8.95
C LEU A 116 0.88 -15.78 8.12
N SER A 117 -0.26 -15.19 8.47
CA SER A 117 -0.72 -13.94 7.84
C SER A 117 0.26 -12.79 8.06
N THR A 118 0.81 -12.65 9.28
CA THR A 118 1.84 -11.66 9.60
C THR A 118 3.11 -11.86 8.77
N LEU A 119 3.59 -13.10 8.66
CA LEU A 119 4.77 -13.45 7.85
C LEU A 119 4.54 -13.17 6.36
N ALA A 120 3.35 -13.51 5.84
CA ALA A 120 2.97 -13.21 4.47
C ALA A 120 3.01 -11.70 4.20
N LEU A 121 2.37 -10.91 5.06
CA LEU A 121 2.32 -9.45 4.96
C LEU A 121 3.71 -8.82 5.17
N ALA A 122 4.54 -9.39 6.03
CA ALA A 122 5.92 -8.96 6.21
C ALA A 122 6.74 -9.14 4.93
N GLY A 123 6.63 -10.29 4.26
CA GLY A 123 7.26 -10.54 2.96
C GLY A 123 6.79 -9.55 1.89
N MET A 124 5.47 -9.26 1.84
CA MET A 124 4.90 -8.25 0.94
C MET A 124 5.39 -6.84 1.26
N ALA A 125 5.53 -6.49 2.55
CA ALA A 125 6.05 -5.18 2.99
C ALA A 125 7.50 -4.96 2.52
N VAL A 126 8.35 -5.98 2.60
CA VAL A 126 9.72 -5.95 2.05
C VAL A 126 9.68 -5.69 0.54
N GLY A 127 8.84 -6.43 -0.21
CA GLY A 127 8.66 -6.23 -1.65
C GLY A 127 8.19 -4.81 -1.98
N ASN A 128 7.21 -4.29 -1.24
CA ASN A 128 6.62 -2.97 -1.46
C ASN A 128 7.65 -1.82 -1.33
N VAL A 129 8.65 -1.99 -0.46
CA VAL A 129 9.74 -1.00 -0.26
C VAL A 129 10.89 -1.22 -1.25
N LEU A 130 11.27 -2.48 -1.49
CA LEU A 130 12.49 -2.77 -2.25
C LEU A 130 12.28 -2.79 -3.76
N VAL A 131 11.09 -3.14 -4.28
CA VAL A 131 10.85 -3.18 -5.74
C VAL A 131 10.98 -1.80 -6.38
N PRO A 132 10.43 -0.69 -5.84
CA PRO A 132 10.70 0.65 -6.38
C PRO A 132 12.17 1.04 -6.36
N ALA A 133 12.91 0.65 -5.32
CA ALA A 133 14.35 0.89 -5.24
C ALA A 133 15.13 0.09 -6.31
N TRP A 134 14.74 -1.17 -6.53
CA TRP A 134 15.30 -2.01 -7.59
C TRP A 134 15.00 -1.45 -8.98
N ILE A 135 13.77 -1.01 -9.24
CA ILE A 135 13.37 -0.36 -10.49
C ILE A 135 14.26 0.86 -10.76
N LYS A 136 14.45 1.73 -9.76
CA LYS A 136 15.30 2.92 -9.88
C LYS A 136 16.75 2.59 -10.21
N ALA A 137 17.26 1.46 -9.73
CA ALA A 137 18.63 1.01 -10.00
C ALA A 137 18.81 0.39 -11.40
N HIS A 138 17.76 -0.17 -11.99
CA HIS A 138 17.81 -0.96 -13.22
C HIS A 138 17.08 -0.33 -14.42
N ALA A 139 16.19 0.64 -14.19
CA ALA A 139 15.56 1.40 -15.26
C ALA A 139 16.54 2.45 -15.82
N SER A 140 16.55 2.63 -17.14
CA SER A 140 17.19 3.80 -17.74
C SER A 140 16.49 5.08 -17.28
N SER A 141 17.26 6.16 -17.09
CA SER A 141 16.77 7.45 -16.55
C SER A 141 15.51 8.01 -17.25
N ASP A 142 15.26 7.60 -18.49
CA ASP A 142 14.22 8.15 -19.35
C ASP A 142 12.95 7.26 -19.45
N THR A 143 12.90 6.10 -18.77
CA THR A 143 11.76 5.19 -18.88
C THR A 143 10.82 5.29 -17.67
N VAL A 144 9.60 5.77 -17.91
CA VAL A 144 8.46 5.76 -16.97
C VAL A 144 7.78 4.39 -16.92
N LEU A 145 8.19 3.45 -17.78
CA LEU A 145 7.51 2.16 -18.00
C LEU A 145 7.46 1.31 -16.73
N LEU A 146 8.61 0.99 -16.14
CA LEU A 146 8.65 0.08 -14.97
C LEU A 146 7.94 0.63 -13.73
N PRO A 147 8.07 1.92 -13.36
CA PRO A 147 7.27 2.50 -12.27
C PRO A 147 5.76 2.45 -12.53
N THR A 148 5.32 2.72 -13.76
CA THR A 148 3.89 2.67 -14.14
C THR A 148 3.38 1.24 -14.07
N VAL A 149 4.12 0.28 -14.63
CA VAL A 149 3.78 -1.15 -14.58
C VAL A 149 3.71 -1.65 -13.13
N TYR A 150 4.66 -1.26 -12.30
CA TYR A 150 4.64 -1.59 -10.87
C TYR A 150 3.36 -1.09 -10.18
N GLY A 151 3.06 0.21 -10.32
CA GLY A 151 1.88 0.81 -9.69
C GLY A 151 0.57 0.19 -10.17
N THR A 152 0.43 0.01 -11.50
CA THR A 152 -0.76 -0.61 -12.11
C THR A 152 -0.91 -2.07 -11.66
N SER A 153 0.15 -2.87 -11.71
CA SER A 153 0.12 -4.27 -11.31
C SER A 153 -0.22 -4.45 -9.83
N LEU A 154 0.24 -3.54 -8.97
CA LEU A 154 -0.09 -3.53 -7.55
C LEU A 154 -1.60 -3.35 -7.31
N ILE A 155 -2.22 -2.42 -8.04
CA ILE A 155 -3.67 -2.16 -7.93
C ILE A 155 -4.46 -3.32 -8.55
N VAL A 156 -4.04 -3.81 -9.71
CA VAL A 156 -4.66 -4.98 -10.37
C VAL A 156 -4.65 -6.19 -9.44
N GLY A 157 -3.52 -6.48 -8.78
CA GLY A 157 -3.44 -7.55 -7.79
C GLY A 157 -4.44 -7.40 -6.65
N GLY A 158 -4.55 -6.19 -6.09
CA GLY A 158 -5.54 -5.89 -5.04
C GLY A 158 -6.98 -6.06 -5.51
N THR A 159 -7.28 -5.58 -6.71
CA THR A 159 -8.62 -5.70 -7.34
C THR A 159 -9.01 -7.16 -7.55
N ILE A 160 -8.12 -7.96 -8.15
CA ILE A 160 -8.36 -9.38 -8.40
C ILE A 160 -8.48 -10.14 -7.08
N GLY A 161 -7.66 -9.82 -6.08
CA GLY A 161 -7.74 -10.38 -4.74
C GLY A 161 -9.11 -10.20 -4.10
N SER A 162 -9.67 -9.00 -4.21
CA SER A 162 -11.01 -8.70 -3.68
C SER A 162 -12.14 -9.33 -4.51
N ALA A 163 -12.01 -9.34 -5.84
CA ALA A 163 -13.07 -9.81 -6.73
C ALA A 163 -13.22 -11.34 -6.77
N LEU A 164 -12.10 -12.07 -6.76
CA LEU A 164 -12.11 -13.51 -7.04
C LEU A 164 -12.17 -14.38 -5.79
N THR A 165 -11.79 -13.86 -4.61
CA THR A 165 -11.69 -14.73 -3.42
C THR A 165 -13.04 -15.28 -2.98
N ALA A 166 -14.10 -14.47 -2.91
CA ALA A 166 -15.42 -14.95 -2.50
C ALA A 166 -16.06 -15.91 -3.54
N PRO A 167 -16.03 -15.67 -4.87
CA PRO A 167 -16.50 -16.65 -5.84
C PRO A 167 -15.76 -18.00 -5.80
N VAL A 168 -14.45 -17.98 -5.53
CA VAL A 168 -13.65 -19.21 -5.37
C VAL A 168 -13.97 -19.88 -4.04
N GLU A 169 -14.12 -19.10 -2.97
CA GLU A 169 -14.52 -19.60 -1.64
C GLU A 169 -15.81 -20.41 -1.71
N ALA A 170 -16.84 -19.90 -2.39
CA ALA A 170 -18.13 -20.58 -2.56
C ALA A 170 -18.02 -21.95 -3.22
N GLN A 171 -16.95 -22.26 -3.94
CA GLN A 171 -16.73 -23.54 -4.60
C GLN A 171 -15.82 -24.49 -3.84
N VAL A 172 -14.78 -23.96 -3.20
CA VAL A 172 -13.69 -24.79 -2.62
C VAL A 172 -13.44 -24.54 -1.13
N GLY A 173 -14.17 -23.60 -0.52
CA GLY A 173 -14.03 -23.17 0.87
C GLY A 173 -12.92 -22.10 1.07
N TRP A 174 -13.01 -21.37 2.17
CA TRP A 174 -12.15 -20.21 2.49
C TRP A 174 -10.66 -20.54 2.55
N SER A 175 -10.32 -21.70 3.09
CA SER A 175 -8.93 -22.18 3.26
C SER A 175 -8.21 -22.27 1.90
N ARG A 176 -8.82 -22.99 0.91
CA ARG A 176 -8.27 -23.15 -0.42
C ARG A 176 -8.31 -21.85 -1.23
N ALA A 177 -9.37 -21.04 -1.07
CA ALA A 177 -9.49 -19.74 -1.72
C ALA A 177 -8.36 -18.78 -1.27
N LEU A 178 -7.98 -18.80 0.00
CA LEU A 178 -6.86 -18.00 0.48
C LEU A 178 -5.50 -18.59 0.10
N ALA A 179 -5.35 -19.93 0.09
CA ALA A 179 -4.11 -20.61 -0.33
C ALA A 179 -3.79 -20.38 -1.82
N MET A 180 -4.81 -20.20 -2.68
CA MET A 180 -4.65 -19.90 -4.11
C MET A 180 -3.70 -18.72 -4.34
N TRP A 181 -3.76 -17.68 -3.52
CA TRP A 181 -2.88 -16.52 -3.65
C TRP A 181 -1.41 -16.84 -3.36
N GLY A 182 -1.16 -17.84 -2.54
CA GLY A 182 0.18 -18.39 -2.34
C GLY A 182 0.70 -19.10 -3.60
N LEU A 183 -0.16 -19.87 -4.30
CA LEU A 183 0.21 -20.50 -5.58
C LEU A 183 0.53 -19.44 -6.65
N VAL A 184 -0.27 -18.37 -6.74
CA VAL A 184 0.01 -17.27 -7.68
C VAL A 184 1.33 -16.56 -7.32
N ALA A 185 1.61 -16.37 -6.03
CA ALA A 185 2.85 -15.75 -5.57
C ALA A 185 4.09 -16.64 -5.86
N LEU A 186 3.95 -17.98 -5.85
CA LEU A 186 5.03 -18.88 -6.23
C LEU A 186 5.54 -18.65 -7.66
N LEU A 187 4.72 -18.14 -8.59
CA LEU A 187 5.15 -17.84 -9.95
C LEU A 187 6.24 -16.75 -10.02
N ALA A 188 6.27 -15.85 -9.03
CA ALA A 188 7.29 -14.82 -8.95
C ALA A 188 8.62 -15.34 -8.38
N VAL A 189 8.60 -16.39 -7.54
CA VAL A 189 9.76 -16.90 -6.81
C VAL A 189 10.91 -17.31 -7.75
N PRO A 190 10.73 -18.15 -8.79
CA PRO A 190 11.85 -18.59 -9.63
C PRO A 190 12.51 -17.44 -10.37
N VAL A 191 11.73 -16.45 -10.81
CA VAL A 191 12.26 -15.29 -11.53
C VAL A 191 13.14 -14.44 -10.62
N TRP A 192 12.67 -14.13 -9.40
CA TRP A 192 13.44 -13.33 -8.45
C TRP A 192 14.60 -14.09 -7.81
N ALA A 193 14.47 -15.41 -7.59
CA ALA A 193 15.58 -16.25 -7.17
C ALA A 193 16.69 -16.28 -8.24
N TRP A 194 16.34 -16.44 -9.52
CA TRP A 194 17.30 -16.40 -10.62
C TRP A 194 18.00 -15.05 -10.74
N LEU A 195 17.28 -13.92 -10.60
CA LEU A 195 17.87 -12.60 -10.57
C LEU A 195 18.85 -12.45 -9.39
N ALA A 196 18.45 -12.90 -8.19
CA ALA A 196 19.30 -12.84 -7.00
C ALA A 196 20.58 -13.67 -7.14
N LEU A 197 20.51 -14.83 -7.81
CA LEU A 197 21.68 -15.66 -8.09
C LEU A 197 22.64 -15.02 -9.11
N ARG A 198 22.12 -14.26 -10.07
CA ARG A 198 22.92 -13.53 -11.07
C ARG A 198 23.56 -12.25 -10.54
N GLU A 199 22.87 -11.55 -9.66
CA GLU A 199 23.34 -10.29 -9.08
C GLU A 199 24.16 -10.49 -7.78
N ARG A 200 24.82 -11.62 -7.61
CA ARG A 200 25.61 -11.99 -6.40
C ARG A 200 26.77 -11.05 -6.03
N SER A 201 27.08 -10.04 -6.82
CA SER A 201 27.96 -8.96 -6.40
C SER A 201 27.13 -7.96 -5.58
N PRO A 202 27.57 -7.62 -4.33
CA PRO A 202 26.98 -6.52 -3.62
C PRO A 202 27.30 -5.26 -4.43
N SER A 203 26.38 -4.85 -5.29
CA SER A 203 26.40 -3.46 -5.72
C SER A 203 26.18 -2.67 -4.42
N PRO A 204 27.10 -1.77 -4.01
CA PRO A 204 26.83 -0.89 -2.89
C PRO A 204 25.59 -0.14 -3.30
N GLY A 205 24.44 -0.59 -2.77
CA GLY A 205 23.14 -0.03 -3.07
C GLY A 205 23.25 1.47 -2.95
N GLY A 206 22.80 2.14 -3.98
CA GLY A 206 22.78 3.59 -3.99
C GLY A 206 22.27 4.04 -2.64
N THR A 207 23.10 4.75 -1.94
CA THR A 207 22.95 5.22 -0.58
C THR A 207 21.56 5.85 -0.40
N ALA A 208 20.61 5.06 0.10
CA ALA A 208 19.63 5.64 0.98
C ALA A 208 20.44 6.04 2.21
N SER A 209 21.12 7.15 2.09
CA SER A 209 21.90 7.75 3.17
C SER A 209 20.91 8.00 4.29
N ALA A 210 21.00 7.19 5.34
CA ALA A 210 20.63 7.64 6.65
C ALA A 210 21.65 8.72 7.03
N VAL A 211 21.58 9.85 6.36
CA VAL A 211 22.33 11.02 6.76
C VAL A 211 21.53 11.63 7.89
N ALA A 212 21.99 11.38 9.10
CA ALA A 212 21.75 12.27 10.20
C ALA A 212 22.28 13.65 9.78
N THR A 213 21.44 14.48 9.19
CA THR A 213 21.75 15.87 8.94
C THR A 213 21.33 16.64 10.19
N PRO A 214 22.22 17.47 10.77
CA PRO A 214 21.83 18.44 11.80
C PRO A 214 20.91 19.46 11.12
N GLY A 215 19.66 19.41 11.37
CA GLY A 215 18.66 20.34 10.90
C GLY A 215 17.37 20.00 11.63
N GLY A 216 16.57 20.98 11.99
CA GLY A 216 15.39 20.95 12.85
C GLY A 216 14.59 19.64 12.87
N ARG A 217 13.93 19.38 13.96
CA ARG A 217 13.15 18.13 14.09
C ARG A 217 11.98 18.18 13.11
N ILE A 218 11.87 17.22 12.18
CA ILE A 218 10.88 17.19 11.09
C ILE A 218 9.43 17.38 11.58
N PHE A 219 9.14 16.95 12.79
CA PHE A 219 7.82 17.10 13.40
C PHE A 219 7.53 18.53 13.89
N HIS A 220 8.48 19.47 13.84
CA HIS A 220 8.22 20.90 14.06
C HIS A 220 7.68 21.58 12.79
N SER A 221 7.79 20.97 11.62
CA SER A 221 7.17 21.48 10.40
C SER A 221 5.67 21.19 10.42
N PRO A 222 4.80 22.21 10.46
CA PRO A 222 3.34 22.02 10.40
C PRO A 222 2.89 21.35 9.09
N THR A 223 3.63 21.57 7.99
CA THR A 223 3.37 20.89 6.70
C THR A 223 3.72 19.42 6.78
N ALA A 224 4.83 19.02 7.42
CA ALA A 224 5.19 17.62 7.60
C ALA A 224 4.18 16.87 8.48
N VAL A 225 3.72 17.49 9.57
CA VAL A 225 2.67 16.94 10.45
C VAL A 225 1.35 16.79 9.71
N ALA A 226 0.93 17.81 8.94
CA ALA A 226 -0.28 17.73 8.14
C ALA A 226 -0.19 16.61 7.07
N MET A 227 0.98 16.41 6.43
CA MET A 227 1.19 15.30 5.51
C MET A 227 1.09 13.95 6.21
N ALA A 228 1.67 13.80 7.39
CA ALA A 228 1.58 12.56 8.18
C ALA A 228 0.12 12.29 8.60
N THR A 229 -0.62 13.31 8.99
CA THR A 229 -2.05 13.22 9.31
C THR A 229 -2.87 12.79 8.10
N LEU A 230 -2.70 13.47 6.95
CA LEU A 230 -3.42 13.15 5.72
C LEU A 230 -3.12 11.71 5.26
N PHE A 231 -1.84 11.33 5.23
CA PHE A 231 -1.42 9.99 4.85
C PHE A 231 -1.95 8.93 5.81
N GLY A 232 -1.87 9.19 7.12
CA GLY A 232 -2.29 8.27 8.16
C GLY A 232 -3.81 8.04 8.14
N VAL A 233 -4.60 9.12 8.10
CA VAL A 233 -6.07 9.02 8.04
C VAL A 233 -6.51 8.35 6.74
N GLN A 234 -5.93 8.73 5.59
CA GLN A 234 -6.24 8.09 4.31
C GLN A 234 -5.88 6.59 4.32
N SER A 235 -4.72 6.23 4.84
CA SER A 235 -4.31 4.82 4.93
C SER A 235 -5.19 4.04 5.91
N MET A 236 -5.61 4.66 7.00
CA MET A 236 -6.58 4.08 7.94
C MET A 236 -7.90 3.74 7.23
N HIS A 237 -8.45 4.68 6.46
CA HIS A 237 -9.66 4.42 5.68
C HIS A 237 -9.45 3.27 4.69
N ALA A 238 -8.33 3.25 3.98
CA ALA A 238 -8.03 2.18 3.04
C ALA A 238 -8.01 0.80 3.72
N TYR A 239 -7.36 0.66 4.88
CA TYR A 239 -7.31 -0.63 5.59
C TYR A 239 -8.65 -1.01 6.22
N VAL A 240 -9.41 -0.04 6.75
CA VAL A 240 -10.79 -0.28 7.22
C VAL A 240 -11.65 -0.77 6.06
N GLN A 241 -11.58 -0.10 4.90
CA GLN A 241 -12.35 -0.47 3.71
C GLN A 241 -11.93 -1.86 3.19
N PHE A 242 -10.63 -2.17 3.13
CA PHE A 242 -10.16 -3.48 2.72
C PHE A 242 -10.62 -4.61 3.64
N GLY A 243 -10.68 -4.36 4.94
CA GLY A 243 -11.06 -5.37 5.92
C GLY A 243 -12.57 -5.47 6.16
N TRP A 244 -13.25 -4.34 6.32
CA TRP A 244 -14.60 -4.30 6.86
C TRP A 244 -15.68 -3.92 5.86
N LEU A 245 -15.36 -3.23 4.76
CA LEU A 245 -16.39 -2.81 3.79
C LEU A 245 -17.16 -3.99 3.19
N PRO A 246 -16.54 -5.13 2.82
CA PRO A 246 -17.30 -6.29 2.37
C PRO A 246 -18.27 -6.81 3.45
N GLN A 247 -17.84 -6.82 4.73
CA GLN A 247 -18.71 -7.27 5.82
C GLN A 247 -19.90 -6.32 6.04
N ILE A 248 -19.68 -4.99 5.96
CA ILE A 248 -20.76 -4.00 6.03
C ILE A 248 -21.83 -4.27 4.96
N TYR A 249 -21.40 -4.58 3.74
CA TYR A 249 -22.33 -4.92 2.66
C TYR A 249 -23.03 -6.26 2.89
N ARG A 250 -22.35 -7.26 3.42
CA ARG A 250 -22.93 -8.58 3.74
C ARG A 250 -23.99 -8.48 4.84
N ASP A 251 -23.68 -7.75 5.90
CA ASP A 251 -24.64 -7.52 7.00
C ASP A 251 -25.87 -6.72 6.54
N ALA A 252 -25.75 -5.98 5.44
CA ALA A 252 -26.89 -5.32 4.76
C ALA A 252 -27.60 -6.23 3.72
N GLY A 253 -27.24 -7.53 3.64
CA GLY A 253 -27.91 -8.52 2.81
C GLY A 253 -27.31 -8.78 1.43
N LEU A 254 -26.16 -8.17 1.08
CA LEU A 254 -25.47 -8.50 -0.17
C LEU A 254 -24.74 -9.84 -0.07
N SER A 255 -24.66 -10.57 -1.19
CA SER A 255 -23.84 -11.78 -1.25
C SER A 255 -22.35 -11.47 -1.08
N ALA A 256 -21.55 -12.44 -0.61
CA ALA A 256 -20.11 -12.31 -0.48
C ALA A 256 -19.44 -11.91 -1.81
N SER A 257 -19.87 -12.48 -2.93
CA SER A 257 -19.40 -12.14 -4.27
C SER A 257 -19.71 -10.69 -4.65
N SER A 258 -20.94 -10.21 -4.37
CA SER A 258 -21.30 -8.81 -4.62
C SER A 258 -20.50 -7.84 -3.74
N ALA A 259 -20.33 -8.15 -2.47
CA ALA A 259 -19.53 -7.36 -1.54
C ALA A 259 -18.07 -7.30 -1.97
N GLY A 260 -17.49 -8.43 -2.40
CA GLY A 260 -16.15 -8.50 -2.98
C GLY A 260 -16.03 -7.71 -4.29
N ALA A 261 -17.07 -7.70 -5.14
CA ALA A 261 -17.10 -6.89 -6.36
C ALA A 261 -17.11 -5.37 -6.05
N MET A 262 -17.85 -4.92 -5.03
CA MET A 262 -17.81 -3.51 -4.58
C MET A 262 -16.44 -3.12 -4.06
N GLN A 263 -15.81 -3.99 -3.29
CA GLN A 263 -14.42 -3.82 -2.84
C GLN A 263 -13.45 -3.74 -4.03
N ALA A 264 -13.59 -4.62 -5.01
CA ALA A 264 -12.75 -4.63 -6.21
C ALA A 264 -12.94 -3.35 -7.03
N MET A 265 -14.17 -2.87 -7.18
CA MET A 265 -14.50 -1.62 -7.88
C MET A 265 -13.84 -0.42 -7.18
N LEU A 266 -13.94 -0.31 -5.86
CA LEU A 266 -13.25 0.71 -5.05
C LEU A 266 -11.75 0.68 -5.32
N THR A 267 -11.14 -0.50 -5.29
CA THR A 267 -9.69 -0.67 -5.48
C THR A 267 -9.27 -0.33 -6.92
N ALA A 268 -10.02 -0.83 -7.92
CA ALA A 268 -9.74 -0.58 -9.34
C ALA A 268 -9.84 0.92 -9.68
N PHE A 269 -10.78 1.63 -9.06
CA PHE A 269 -10.92 3.07 -9.26
C PHE A 269 -9.68 3.85 -8.81
N GLY A 270 -8.91 3.31 -7.87
CA GLY A 270 -7.60 3.82 -7.47
C GLY A 270 -6.57 3.91 -8.62
N ILE A 271 -6.72 3.11 -9.71
CA ILE A 271 -5.88 3.23 -10.92
C ILE A 271 -6.04 4.63 -11.53
N VAL A 272 -7.28 5.09 -11.63
CA VAL A 272 -7.59 6.43 -12.16
C VAL A 272 -6.90 7.51 -11.33
N GLY A 273 -6.94 7.39 -10.00
CA GLY A 273 -6.26 8.31 -9.09
C GLY A 273 -4.74 8.29 -9.24
N ALA A 274 -4.15 7.10 -9.35
CA ALA A 274 -2.71 6.93 -9.51
C ALA A 274 -2.18 7.58 -10.81
N LEU A 275 -2.96 7.50 -11.89
CA LEU A 275 -2.61 8.10 -13.19
C LEU A 275 -2.89 9.61 -13.23
N LEU A 276 -3.97 10.05 -12.60
CA LEU A 276 -4.45 11.43 -12.67
C LEU A 276 -3.71 12.38 -11.73
N MET A 277 -3.47 11.96 -10.48
CA MET A 277 -2.98 12.87 -9.43
C MET A 277 -1.61 13.49 -9.67
N PRO A 278 -0.60 12.80 -10.23
CA PRO A 278 0.66 13.45 -10.57
C PRO A 278 0.48 14.63 -11.55
N THR A 279 -0.39 14.47 -12.56
CA THR A 279 -0.71 15.50 -13.54
C THR A 279 -1.49 16.65 -12.91
N VAL A 280 -2.45 16.36 -12.06
CA VAL A 280 -3.23 17.37 -11.32
C VAL A 280 -2.31 18.20 -10.45
N ILE A 281 -1.40 17.58 -9.69
CA ILE A 281 -0.46 18.29 -8.81
C ILE A 281 0.48 19.19 -9.62
N ALA A 282 0.98 18.69 -10.76
CA ALA A 282 1.91 19.46 -11.61
C ALA A 282 1.26 20.66 -12.30
N ARG A 283 -0.05 20.58 -12.61
CA ARG A 283 -0.76 21.61 -13.40
C ARG A 283 -1.70 22.50 -12.59
N SER A 284 -2.11 22.10 -11.40
CA SER A 284 -3.06 22.85 -10.58
C SER A 284 -2.38 23.97 -9.80
N ARG A 285 -2.96 25.17 -9.87
CA ARG A 285 -2.52 26.32 -9.04
C ARG A 285 -2.73 26.09 -7.56
N THR A 286 -3.77 25.34 -7.20
CA THR A 286 -4.09 24.94 -5.82
C THR A 286 -4.71 23.56 -5.80
N LEU A 287 -4.41 22.78 -4.76
CA LEU A 287 -4.97 21.46 -4.56
C LEU A 287 -6.19 21.48 -3.62
N ALA A 288 -6.52 22.64 -3.04
CA ALA A 288 -7.61 22.76 -2.05
C ALA A 288 -8.97 22.23 -2.57
N PRO A 289 -9.43 22.53 -3.80
CA PRO A 289 -10.69 21.99 -4.31
C PRO A 289 -10.71 20.46 -4.36
N TRP A 290 -9.58 19.84 -4.72
CA TRP A 290 -9.45 18.38 -4.74
C TRP A 290 -9.53 17.77 -3.34
N MET A 291 -8.86 18.38 -2.34
CA MET A 291 -8.91 17.90 -0.96
C MET A 291 -10.31 18.03 -0.35
N ILE A 292 -11.02 19.12 -0.67
CA ILE A 292 -12.42 19.28 -0.28
C ILE A 292 -13.30 18.23 -0.97
N ALA A 293 -13.11 17.99 -2.27
CA ALA A 293 -13.88 17.00 -3.01
C ALA A 293 -13.63 15.56 -2.48
N PHE A 294 -12.38 15.23 -2.12
CA PHE A 294 -12.06 13.93 -1.49
C PHE A 294 -12.70 13.80 -0.12
N GLY A 295 -12.65 14.85 0.71
CA GLY A 295 -13.32 14.88 2.02
C GLY A 295 -14.84 14.77 1.90
N ALA A 296 -15.45 15.49 0.95
CA ALA A 296 -16.89 15.41 0.70
C ALA A 296 -17.31 14.01 0.22
N ALA A 297 -16.56 13.42 -0.70
CA ALA A 297 -16.82 12.07 -1.17
C ALA A 297 -16.69 11.03 -0.06
N LEU A 298 -15.68 11.17 0.81
CA LEU A 298 -15.48 10.32 1.97
C LEU A 298 -16.67 10.40 2.93
N LEU A 299 -17.11 11.64 3.24
CA LEU A 299 -18.26 11.87 4.11
C LEU A 299 -19.55 11.29 3.51
N LEU A 300 -19.82 11.57 2.23
CA LEU A 300 -21.01 11.07 1.54
C LEU A 300 -21.00 9.54 1.42
N GLY A 301 -19.83 8.94 1.16
CA GLY A 301 -19.69 7.49 1.14
C GLY A 301 -20.06 6.84 2.47
N TYR A 302 -19.52 7.35 3.60
CA TYR A 302 -19.87 6.84 4.92
C TYR A 302 -21.31 7.19 5.33
N ALA A 303 -21.82 8.36 4.98
CA ALA A 303 -23.21 8.71 5.22
C ALA A 303 -24.16 7.77 4.46
N GLY A 304 -23.83 7.42 3.22
CA GLY A 304 -24.61 6.45 2.44
C GLY A 304 -24.61 5.06 3.07
N LEU A 305 -23.43 4.58 3.51
CA LEU A 305 -23.34 3.31 4.24
C LEU A 305 -24.07 3.34 5.59
N LEU A 306 -24.19 4.49 6.23
CA LEU A 306 -24.92 4.66 7.49
C LEU A 306 -26.44 4.61 7.29
N VAL A 307 -26.92 5.18 6.19
CA VAL A 307 -28.37 5.23 5.87
C VAL A 307 -28.85 3.90 5.34
N ASP A 308 -28.24 3.41 4.28
CA ASP A 308 -28.54 2.10 3.69
C ASP A 308 -27.40 1.65 2.75
N PRO A 309 -26.58 0.69 3.19
CA PRO A 309 -25.49 0.15 2.35
C PRO A 309 -26.00 -0.53 1.07
N ALA A 310 -27.21 -1.12 1.10
CA ALA A 310 -27.73 -1.96 0.01
C ALA A 310 -28.40 -1.17 -1.11
N THR A 311 -28.87 0.06 -0.85
CA THR A 311 -29.62 0.84 -1.85
C THR A 311 -28.75 1.21 -3.07
N LEU A 312 -27.55 1.73 -2.88
CA LEU A 312 -26.63 2.15 -3.96
C LEU A 312 -25.18 1.71 -3.66
N PRO A 313 -24.92 0.40 -3.49
CA PRO A 313 -23.64 -0.10 -3.01
C PRO A 313 -22.46 0.33 -3.92
N TRP A 314 -22.67 0.36 -5.22
CA TRP A 314 -21.71 0.81 -6.21
C TRP A 314 -21.36 2.30 -6.06
N LEU A 315 -22.34 3.15 -5.71
CA LEU A 315 -22.12 4.58 -5.53
C LEU A 315 -21.26 4.84 -4.28
N TRP A 316 -21.58 4.15 -3.19
CA TRP A 316 -20.79 4.29 -1.94
C TRP A 316 -19.36 3.82 -2.17
N ALA A 317 -19.17 2.69 -2.86
CA ALA A 317 -17.84 2.20 -3.21
C ALA A 317 -17.07 3.16 -4.13
N LEU A 318 -17.71 3.80 -5.11
CA LEU A 318 -17.08 4.80 -5.98
C LEU A 318 -16.70 6.08 -5.22
N LEU A 319 -17.58 6.58 -4.35
CA LEU A 319 -17.29 7.78 -3.52
C LEU A 319 -16.09 7.53 -2.60
N LEU A 320 -16.07 6.38 -1.93
CA LEU A 320 -14.94 5.97 -1.09
C LEU A 320 -13.66 5.76 -1.92
N GLY A 321 -13.78 5.15 -3.12
CA GLY A 321 -12.67 4.98 -4.05
C GLY A 321 -12.11 6.30 -4.57
N PHE A 322 -12.99 7.29 -4.85
CA PHE A 322 -12.58 8.63 -5.26
C PHE A 322 -11.83 9.36 -4.13
N SER A 323 -12.30 9.24 -2.89
CA SER A 323 -11.56 9.79 -1.74
C SER A 323 -10.15 9.17 -1.63
N GLY A 324 -10.01 7.92 -2.06
CA GLY A 324 -8.74 7.18 -2.12
C GLY A 324 -7.67 7.84 -2.99
N PHE A 325 -8.02 8.74 -3.90
CA PHE A 325 -7.07 9.50 -4.71
C PHE A 325 -6.17 10.41 -3.87
N ALA A 326 -6.55 10.70 -2.64
CA ALA A 326 -5.69 11.40 -1.68
C ALA A 326 -4.40 10.62 -1.36
N PHE A 327 -4.37 9.29 -1.47
CA PHE A 327 -3.17 8.51 -1.25
C PHE A 327 -2.07 8.80 -2.29
N PRO A 328 -2.28 8.58 -3.60
CA PRO A 328 -1.28 8.94 -4.60
C PRO A 328 -0.99 10.45 -4.62
N ALA A 329 -1.97 11.30 -4.31
CA ALA A 329 -1.75 12.74 -4.17
C ALA A 329 -0.76 13.05 -3.05
N THR A 330 -0.91 12.45 -1.87
CA THR A 330 0.01 12.68 -0.74
C THR A 330 1.42 12.20 -1.06
N ILE A 331 1.57 11.03 -1.70
CA ILE A 331 2.88 10.51 -2.13
C ILE A 331 3.57 11.48 -3.09
N ALA A 332 2.84 12.00 -4.09
CA ALA A 332 3.41 12.97 -5.04
C ALA A 332 3.75 14.32 -4.37
N MET A 333 3.00 14.72 -3.35
CA MET A 333 3.28 15.94 -2.59
C MET A 333 4.55 15.84 -1.72
N LEU A 334 5.02 14.64 -1.36
CA LEU A 334 6.31 14.49 -0.65
C LEU A 334 7.45 15.15 -1.43
N THR A 335 7.47 15.01 -2.74
CA THR A 335 8.46 15.66 -3.60
C THR A 335 8.08 17.09 -3.98
N ALA A 336 6.79 17.37 -4.15
CA ALA A 336 6.32 18.71 -4.55
C ALA A 336 6.43 19.77 -3.44
N ARG A 337 6.52 19.35 -2.16
CA ARG A 337 6.64 20.23 -0.97
C ARG A 337 8.03 20.24 -0.36
N THR A 338 9.03 19.77 -1.10
CA THR A 338 10.46 19.80 -0.70
C THR A 338 11.32 20.26 -1.88
N ARG A 339 12.41 20.97 -1.60
CA ARG A 339 13.42 21.38 -2.59
C ARG A 339 14.63 20.49 -2.53
N ASP A 340 15.10 20.17 -1.34
CA ASP A 340 16.26 19.31 -1.13
C ASP A 340 15.83 17.83 -1.08
N HIS A 341 16.52 16.98 -1.86
CA HIS A 341 16.30 15.53 -1.87
C HIS A 341 16.49 14.87 -0.49
N ARG A 342 17.35 15.45 0.37
CA ARG A 342 17.56 14.98 1.75
C ARG A 342 16.34 15.27 2.62
N VAL A 343 15.75 16.46 2.47
CA VAL A 343 14.50 16.83 3.17
C VAL A 343 13.37 15.94 2.69
N THR A 344 13.28 15.66 1.37
CA THR A 344 12.32 14.71 0.81
C THR A 344 12.45 13.32 1.45
N ALA A 345 13.66 12.80 1.56
CA ALA A 345 13.91 11.48 2.17
C ALA A 345 13.53 11.46 3.66
N ARG A 346 13.86 12.53 4.42
CA ARG A 346 13.47 12.67 5.83
C ARG A 346 11.95 12.77 5.99
N LEU A 347 11.29 13.56 5.16
CA LEU A 347 9.84 13.73 5.16
C LEU A 347 9.14 12.40 4.87
N SER A 348 9.57 11.67 3.84
CA SER A 348 9.05 10.35 3.50
C SER A 348 9.27 9.35 4.63
N GLY A 349 10.47 9.35 5.24
CA GLY A 349 10.82 8.51 6.39
C GLY A 349 10.05 8.83 7.68
N PHE A 350 9.44 10.00 7.77
CA PHE A 350 8.54 10.38 8.87
C PHE A 350 7.08 10.06 8.54
N VAL A 351 6.59 10.55 7.39
CA VAL A 351 5.18 10.49 6.99
C VAL A 351 4.67 9.07 6.82
N GLN A 352 5.43 8.22 6.12
CA GLN A 352 4.93 6.88 5.79
C GLN A 352 4.91 5.93 6.99
N PRO A 353 6.00 5.76 7.78
CA PRO A 353 5.95 4.87 8.94
C PRO A 353 4.94 5.33 9.99
N ALA A 354 4.94 6.63 10.33
CA ALA A 354 3.99 7.19 11.29
C ALA A 354 2.54 6.99 10.82
N GLY A 355 2.28 7.25 9.53
CA GLY A 355 0.95 7.11 8.97
C GLY A 355 0.48 5.65 8.89
N TYR A 356 1.34 4.70 8.54
CA TYR A 356 0.96 3.28 8.52
C TYR A 356 0.71 2.72 9.93
N LEU A 357 1.50 3.13 10.93
CA LEU A 357 1.26 2.73 12.31
C LEU A 357 -0.08 3.27 12.82
N PHE A 358 -0.38 4.54 12.52
CA PHE A 358 -1.69 5.12 12.84
C PHE A 358 -2.82 4.38 12.11
N ALA A 359 -2.62 4.07 10.83
CA ALA A 359 -3.60 3.38 10.00
C ALA A 359 -3.94 1.97 10.50
N ALA A 360 -2.99 1.27 11.12
CA ALA A 360 -3.21 -0.05 11.69
C ALA A 360 -4.21 -0.07 12.84
N VAL A 361 -4.36 1.04 13.56
CA VAL A 361 -5.29 1.17 14.69
C VAL A 361 -6.75 1.14 14.22
N GLY A 362 -7.05 1.75 13.08
CA GLY A 362 -8.42 1.92 12.58
C GLY A 362 -9.21 0.62 12.47
N PRO A 363 -8.74 -0.39 11.71
CA PRO A 363 -9.46 -1.65 11.56
C PRO A 363 -9.69 -2.39 12.90
N VAL A 364 -8.71 -2.31 13.82
CA VAL A 364 -8.81 -2.92 15.16
C VAL A 364 -9.91 -2.23 15.97
N VAL A 365 -9.89 -0.90 16.01
CA VAL A 365 -10.90 -0.11 16.74
C VAL A 365 -12.29 -0.34 16.17
N VAL A 366 -12.43 -0.34 14.84
CA VAL A 366 -13.70 -0.66 14.15
C VAL A 366 -14.21 -2.04 14.56
N GLY A 367 -13.34 -3.06 14.54
CA GLY A 367 -13.70 -4.43 14.93
C GLY A 367 -14.12 -4.53 16.39
N LEU A 368 -13.40 -3.89 17.32
CA LEU A 368 -13.72 -3.87 18.75
C LEU A 368 -15.06 -3.17 19.03
N ILE A 369 -15.31 -2.03 18.40
CA ILE A 369 -16.57 -1.30 18.59
C ILE A 369 -17.73 -2.10 18.00
N HIS A 370 -17.58 -2.66 16.80
CA HIS A 370 -18.60 -3.51 16.20
C HIS A 370 -18.89 -4.75 17.08
N SER A 371 -17.86 -5.38 17.62
CA SER A 371 -17.98 -6.50 18.55
C SER A 371 -18.77 -6.14 19.83
N ALA A 372 -18.52 -4.95 20.36
CA ALA A 372 -19.15 -4.50 21.60
C ALA A 372 -20.61 -4.00 21.40
N THR A 373 -20.91 -3.46 20.21
CA THR A 373 -22.21 -2.80 19.94
C THR A 373 -23.17 -3.63 19.08
N GLY A 374 -22.65 -4.63 18.35
CA GLY A 374 -23.41 -5.40 17.36
C GLY A 374 -23.90 -4.56 16.17
N SER A 375 -23.37 -3.34 15.98
CA SER A 375 -23.86 -2.38 15.00
C SER A 375 -22.73 -1.66 14.28
N TRP A 376 -22.97 -1.30 13.01
CA TRP A 376 -22.05 -0.47 12.21
C TRP A 376 -22.23 1.04 12.45
N THR A 377 -23.26 1.47 13.15
CA THR A 377 -23.58 2.90 13.34
C THR A 377 -22.43 3.65 14.00
N VAL A 378 -21.94 3.18 15.15
CA VAL A 378 -20.84 3.86 15.88
C VAL A 378 -19.55 3.85 15.08
N PRO A 379 -19.05 2.72 14.52
CA PRO A 379 -17.88 2.70 13.64
C PRO A 379 -17.99 3.68 12.49
N LEU A 380 -19.12 3.69 11.75
CA LEU A 380 -19.29 4.56 10.57
C LEU A 380 -19.35 6.05 10.94
N VAL A 381 -19.98 6.41 12.07
CA VAL A 381 -20.01 7.79 12.58
C VAL A 381 -18.59 8.25 12.94
N LEU A 382 -17.81 7.41 13.63
CA LEU A 382 -16.43 7.74 13.97
C LEU A 382 -15.55 7.89 12.72
N LEU A 383 -15.70 7.01 11.73
CA LEU A 383 -15.01 7.13 10.45
C LEU A 383 -15.41 8.41 9.70
N ALA A 384 -16.70 8.77 9.69
CA ALA A 384 -17.18 10.01 9.11
C ALA A 384 -16.59 11.23 9.83
N ALA A 385 -16.45 11.19 11.16
CA ALA A 385 -15.86 12.28 11.93
C ALA A 385 -14.38 12.52 11.59
N THR A 386 -13.64 11.49 11.16
CA THR A 386 -12.23 11.64 10.73
C THR A 386 -12.08 12.42 9.42
N VAL A 387 -13.18 12.72 8.70
CA VAL A 387 -13.17 13.63 7.54
C VAL A 387 -12.69 15.03 7.94
N VAL A 388 -12.93 15.46 9.18
CA VAL A 388 -12.47 16.75 9.68
C VAL A 388 -10.95 16.86 9.66
N PRO A 389 -10.18 16.01 10.38
CA PRO A 389 -8.72 16.05 10.32
C PRO A 389 -8.17 15.72 8.93
N PHE A 390 -8.84 14.87 8.15
CA PHE A 390 -8.47 14.57 6.76
C PHE A 390 -8.50 15.84 5.90
N THR A 391 -9.64 16.55 5.89
CA THR A 391 -9.83 17.75 5.05
C THR A 391 -8.94 18.89 5.53
N TRP A 392 -8.84 19.10 6.84
CA TRP A 392 -7.94 20.10 7.44
C TRP A 392 -6.48 19.88 7.01
N ALA A 393 -5.99 18.65 7.14
CA ALA A 393 -4.64 18.29 6.74
C ALA A 393 -4.43 18.47 5.23
N GLY A 394 -5.40 18.04 4.41
CA GLY A 394 -5.39 18.24 2.97
C GLY A 394 -5.31 19.72 2.57
N LEU A 395 -6.11 20.59 3.20
CA LEU A 395 -6.08 22.04 2.98
C LEU A 395 -4.76 22.66 3.42
N ARG A 396 -4.19 22.21 4.53
CA ARG A 396 -2.89 22.69 5.01
C ARG A 396 -1.77 22.35 4.03
N VAL A 397 -1.71 21.12 3.53
CA VAL A 397 -0.71 20.65 2.55
C VAL A 397 -0.92 21.29 1.17
N SER A 398 -2.14 21.74 0.84
CA SER A 398 -2.44 22.43 -0.42
C SER A 398 -1.77 23.80 -0.52
N ARG A 399 -1.38 24.42 0.59
CA ARG A 399 -0.67 25.71 0.60
C ARG A 399 0.72 25.54 -0.03
N PRO A 400 1.20 26.54 -0.80
CA PRO A 400 2.51 26.47 -1.46
C PRO A 400 3.65 26.77 -0.48
N VAL A 401 3.76 25.98 0.58
CA VAL A 401 4.80 26.07 1.61
C VAL A 401 5.72 24.87 1.48
N TYR A 402 7.03 25.10 1.55
CA TYR A 402 8.03 24.03 1.52
C TYR A 402 8.45 23.67 2.94
N VAL A 403 8.60 22.38 3.18
CA VAL A 403 9.08 21.86 4.48
C VAL A 403 10.49 22.37 4.78
N ASP A 404 11.31 22.57 3.75
CA ASP A 404 12.66 23.14 3.86
C ASP A 404 12.64 24.50 4.55
N ASP A 405 11.69 25.37 4.22
CA ASP A 405 11.58 26.73 4.78
C ASP A 405 11.13 26.67 6.26
N GLU A 406 10.20 25.75 6.59
CA GLU A 406 9.72 25.55 7.97
C GLU A 406 10.76 24.89 8.89
N LEU A 407 11.77 24.21 8.35
CA LEU A 407 12.87 23.63 9.13
C LEU A 407 14.04 24.60 9.32
N ALA A 408 14.08 25.68 8.54
CA ALA A 408 15.11 26.72 8.63
C ALA A 408 14.72 27.87 9.60
N SER A 409 13.42 27.99 9.89
CA SER A 409 12.86 28.93 10.86
C SER A 409 12.91 28.39 12.29
#